data_b9b96089f789152a71660b3523702871
#
_entry.id   b9b96089f789152a71660b3523702871
#
_cell.length_a   1.000
_cell.length_b   1.000
_cell.length_c   1.000
_cell.angle_alpha   90.00
_cell.angle_beta   90.00
_cell.angle_gamma   90.00
#
_symmetry.space_group_name_H-M   'P 1'
#
loop_
_entity.id
_entity.type
_entity.pdbx_description
1 polymer ?
#
loop_
_entity_poly.entity_id
_entity_poly.type
_entity_poly.pdbx_seq_one_letter_code
_entity_poly.pdbx_strand_id
1 'polypeptide(L)'
;GYKYGEMAPPEIETLTAQGYKVYDVTDPKYGAIPNDGKSDRVAFMKVLEEIASQTKQEDNNMTDRYIKENAKAIIYFPEGNYILQDEGSKDRRIRISMSDIVLKGAGKNKTTLEMTAANNSPKPTEEMWNAPVMMEFKHNTGLKESIGVITEDAPIGSRTITASLTGVSAGSWVCLVLGTPELGNTNDDVINSELSPYRWQDIK
;
A
#
# COMPACT_ATOMS: atom_id res chain seq x y z
N GLY A 1 -5.87 2.04 -10.36
CA GLY A 1 -6.87 3.03 -9.91
C GLY A 1 -7.96 2.40 -9.07
N TYR A 2 -8.77 3.22 -8.42
CA TYR A 2 -9.91 2.76 -7.63
C TYR A 2 -10.85 1.90 -8.50
N LYS A 3 -11.25 0.73 -7.98
CA LYS A 3 -12.07 -0.23 -8.73
C LYS A 3 -11.56 -0.45 -10.17
N TYR A 4 -10.25 -0.64 -10.31
CA TYR A 4 -9.56 -0.83 -11.61
C TYR A 4 -9.69 0.34 -12.59
N GLY A 5 -10.09 1.52 -12.11
CA GLY A 5 -10.37 2.69 -12.94
C GLY A 5 -11.79 2.75 -13.52
N GLU A 6 -12.64 1.78 -13.21
CA GLU A 6 -14.03 1.73 -13.69
C GLU A 6 -14.96 2.68 -12.93
N MET A 7 -14.55 3.09 -11.74
CA MET A 7 -15.34 4.00 -10.89
C MET A 7 -14.49 5.14 -10.39
N ALA A 8 -15.10 6.31 -10.25
CA ALA A 8 -14.49 7.42 -9.53
C ALA A 8 -14.31 7.07 -8.04
N PRO A 9 -13.21 7.51 -7.40
CA PRO A 9 -13.08 7.40 -5.96
C PRO A 9 -14.26 8.10 -5.26
N PRO A 10 -14.76 7.56 -4.13
CA PRO A 10 -15.89 8.18 -3.43
C PRO A 10 -15.52 9.57 -2.87
N GLU A 11 -16.49 10.44 -2.81
CA GLU A 11 -16.34 11.76 -2.21
C GLU A 11 -16.27 11.67 -0.69
N ILE A 12 -15.74 12.72 -0.04
CA ILE A 12 -15.57 12.78 1.43
C ILE A 12 -16.89 12.56 2.13
N GLU A 13 -17.95 13.20 1.65
CA GLU A 13 -19.30 13.10 2.23
C GLU A 13 -19.84 11.66 2.22
N THR A 14 -19.59 10.94 1.13
CA THR A 14 -19.96 9.53 1.01
C THR A 14 -19.22 8.67 2.03
N LEU A 15 -17.92 8.90 2.19
CA LEU A 15 -17.09 8.16 3.13
C LEU A 15 -17.45 8.50 4.58
N THR A 16 -17.69 9.77 4.90
CA THR A 16 -18.10 10.17 6.26
C THR A 16 -19.44 9.60 6.64
N ALA A 17 -20.40 9.49 5.70
CA ALA A 17 -21.65 8.77 5.92
C ALA A 17 -21.46 7.27 6.21
N GLN A 18 -20.33 6.69 5.78
CA GLN A 18 -19.92 5.31 6.07
C GLN A 18 -19.08 5.20 7.37
N GLY A 19 -18.96 6.29 8.13
CA GLY A 19 -18.26 6.33 9.41
C GLY A 19 -16.76 6.62 9.32
N TYR A 20 -16.28 7.11 8.18
CA TYR A 20 -14.90 7.58 8.08
C TYR A 20 -14.72 8.93 8.75
N LYS A 21 -13.64 9.11 9.50
CA LYS A 21 -13.25 10.38 10.10
C LYS A 21 -12.24 11.08 9.21
N VAL A 22 -12.41 12.39 9.02
CA VAL A 22 -11.48 13.24 8.26
C VAL A 22 -10.39 13.77 9.19
N TYR A 23 -9.14 13.68 8.73
CA TYR A 23 -7.95 14.21 9.37
C TYR A 23 -7.31 15.18 8.39
N ASP A 24 -7.53 16.48 8.60
CA ASP A 24 -6.93 17.53 7.79
C ASP A 24 -5.49 17.77 8.26
N VAL A 25 -4.51 17.58 7.35
CA VAL A 25 -3.09 17.71 7.70
C VAL A 25 -2.71 19.14 8.10
N THR A 26 -3.52 20.15 7.69
CA THR A 26 -3.30 21.58 8.01
C THR A 26 -3.92 22.00 9.33
N ASP A 27 -4.66 21.09 10.02
CA ASP A 27 -5.12 21.36 11.38
C ASP A 27 -3.92 21.78 12.25
N PRO A 28 -4.02 22.86 13.04
CA PRO A 28 -2.92 23.37 13.87
C PRO A 28 -2.26 22.31 14.77
N LYS A 29 -3.00 21.28 15.16
CA LYS A 29 -2.46 20.17 15.97
C LYS A 29 -1.43 19.33 15.21
N TYR A 30 -1.53 19.24 13.88
CA TYR A 30 -0.57 18.52 13.01
C TYR A 30 0.47 19.48 12.44
N GLY A 31 0.02 20.60 11.89
CA GLY A 31 0.86 21.74 11.54
C GLY A 31 1.48 21.69 10.16
N ALA A 32 0.86 21.01 9.18
CA ALA A 32 1.27 21.14 7.79
C ALA A 32 0.95 22.55 7.26
N ILE A 33 1.89 23.14 6.52
CA ILE A 33 1.74 24.48 5.92
C ILE A 33 2.05 24.38 4.43
N PRO A 34 1.03 24.24 3.58
CA PRO A 34 1.27 24.09 2.15
C PRO A 34 1.99 25.32 1.56
N ASN A 35 2.81 25.09 0.55
CA ASN A 35 3.53 26.12 -0.22
C ASN A 35 4.58 26.92 0.57
N ASP A 36 4.97 26.52 1.77
CA ASP A 36 5.99 27.25 2.55
C ASP A 36 7.43 26.80 2.24
N GLY A 37 7.60 25.80 1.37
CA GLY A 37 8.89 25.24 0.98
C GLY A 37 9.60 24.41 2.05
N LYS A 38 8.91 24.06 3.13
CA LYS A 38 9.44 23.21 4.20
C LYS A 38 8.79 21.83 4.19
N SER A 39 9.42 20.91 4.92
CA SER A 39 8.92 19.54 5.02
C SER A 39 7.67 19.44 5.90
N ASP A 40 6.59 18.92 5.33
CA ASP A 40 5.34 18.59 6.03
C ASP A 40 5.31 17.14 6.54
N ARG A 41 6.42 16.42 6.38
CA ARG A 41 6.51 14.99 6.75
C ARG A 41 6.11 14.75 8.20
N VAL A 42 6.59 15.60 9.12
CA VAL A 42 6.28 15.45 10.56
C VAL A 42 4.79 15.65 10.83
N ALA A 43 4.14 16.59 10.14
CA ALA A 43 2.70 16.80 10.26
C ALA A 43 1.92 15.57 9.77
N PHE A 44 2.31 15.02 8.62
CA PHE A 44 1.70 13.78 8.10
C PHE A 44 1.90 12.60 9.06
N MET A 45 3.10 12.44 9.62
CA MET A 45 3.38 11.38 10.59
C MET A 45 2.53 11.51 11.86
N LYS A 46 2.31 12.74 12.39
CA LYS A 46 1.40 12.97 13.53
C LYS A 46 -0.05 12.54 13.22
N VAL A 47 -0.52 12.76 11.99
CA VAL A 47 -1.83 12.25 11.57
C VAL A 47 -1.86 10.74 11.61
N LEU A 48 -0.84 10.08 11.06
CA LEU A 48 -0.74 8.62 11.07
C LEU A 48 -0.65 8.07 12.50
N GLU A 49 0.07 8.72 13.40
CA GLU A 49 0.16 8.37 14.81
C GLU A 49 -1.20 8.48 15.53
N GLU A 50 -1.96 9.53 15.27
CA GLU A 50 -3.31 9.67 15.86
C GLU A 50 -4.27 8.58 15.37
N ILE A 51 -4.13 8.15 14.11
CA ILE A 51 -4.97 7.10 13.55
C ILE A 51 -4.53 5.72 14.04
N ALA A 52 -3.24 5.44 14.08
CA ALA A 52 -2.69 4.13 14.39
C ALA A 52 -3.08 3.61 15.77
N SER A 53 -3.29 2.31 15.88
CA SER A 53 -3.35 1.61 17.18
C SER A 53 -1.97 1.22 17.69
N GLN A 54 -0.99 1.12 16.78
CA GLN A 54 0.39 0.80 17.09
C GLN A 54 1.33 1.45 16.08
N THR A 55 2.45 2.00 16.56
CA THR A 55 3.57 2.48 15.75
C THR A 55 4.81 1.63 16.04
N LYS A 56 5.63 1.40 15.02
CA LYS A 56 6.90 0.68 15.15
C LYS A 56 7.96 1.36 14.31
N GLN A 57 9.20 1.29 14.77
CA GLN A 57 10.36 1.57 13.94
C GLN A 57 11.00 0.26 13.50
N GLU A 58 11.33 0.14 12.24
CA GLU A 58 11.90 -1.05 11.62
C GLU A 58 13.16 -0.67 10.81
N ASP A 59 13.94 -1.67 10.43
CA ASP A 59 15.11 -1.54 9.57
C ASP A 59 16.11 -0.49 10.07
N ASN A 60 16.59 -0.65 11.32
CA ASN A 60 17.52 0.29 11.97
C ASN A 60 17.02 1.74 11.99
N ASN A 61 15.74 1.93 12.28
CA ASN A 61 15.05 3.22 12.30
C ASN A 61 14.87 3.91 10.95
N MET A 62 15.00 3.17 9.85
CA MET A 62 14.77 3.72 8.50
C MET A 62 13.30 3.61 8.05
N THR A 63 12.47 2.84 8.77
CA THR A 63 11.06 2.67 8.46
C THR A 63 10.20 2.99 9.68
N ASP A 64 9.34 3.98 9.54
CA ASP A 64 8.28 4.30 10.50
C ASP A 64 7.00 3.59 10.06
N ARG A 65 6.51 2.63 10.84
CA ARG A 65 5.36 1.80 10.51
C ARG A 65 4.17 2.11 11.40
N TYR A 66 3.02 2.31 10.78
CA TYR A 66 1.74 2.64 11.40
C TYR A 66 0.74 1.53 11.14
N ILE A 67 0.15 0.96 12.20
CA ILE A 67 -0.66 -0.25 12.14
C ILE A 67 -2.04 0.01 12.71
N LYS A 68 -3.08 -0.32 11.96
CA LYS A 68 -4.48 -0.37 12.44
C LYS A 68 -5.37 -1.14 11.48
N GLU A 69 -6.18 -2.05 12.00
CA GLU A 69 -7.28 -2.65 11.26
C GLU A 69 -8.53 -1.75 11.37
N ASN A 70 -9.30 -1.64 10.28
CA ASN A 70 -10.54 -0.86 10.21
C ASN A 70 -10.34 0.59 10.67
N ALA A 71 -9.33 1.28 10.16
CA ALA A 71 -9.00 2.65 10.55
C ALA A 71 -10.15 3.64 10.28
N LYS A 72 -10.91 3.42 9.20
CA LYS A 72 -11.97 4.31 8.71
C LYS A 72 -11.56 5.78 8.76
N ALA A 73 -10.44 6.07 8.12
CA ALA A 73 -9.81 7.37 8.16
C ALA A 73 -9.59 7.95 6.76
N ILE A 74 -9.84 9.23 6.61
CA ILE A 74 -9.48 10.03 5.43
C ILE A 74 -8.40 11.01 5.86
N ILE A 75 -7.19 10.86 5.34
CA ILE A 75 -6.14 11.85 5.49
C ILE A 75 -6.30 12.84 4.35
N TYR A 76 -6.73 14.05 4.68
CA TYR A 76 -7.05 15.08 3.71
C TYR A 76 -5.91 16.09 3.61
N PHE A 77 -5.49 16.33 2.39
CA PHE A 77 -4.54 17.36 2.00
C PHE A 77 -5.29 18.45 1.23
N PRO A 78 -5.56 19.62 1.82
CA PRO A 78 -6.11 20.77 1.12
C PRO A 78 -5.30 21.17 -0.12
N GLU A 79 -5.77 22.18 -0.85
CA GLU A 79 -5.05 22.71 -2.00
C GLU A 79 -3.68 23.26 -1.59
N GLY A 80 -2.64 22.84 -2.30
CA GLY A 80 -1.26 23.29 -2.11
C GLY A 80 -0.23 22.21 -2.39
N ASN A 81 1.04 22.59 -2.25
CA ASN A 81 2.19 21.71 -2.37
C ASN A 81 2.72 21.33 -0.98
N TYR A 82 2.85 20.04 -0.73
CA TYR A 82 3.32 19.45 0.54
C TYR A 82 4.59 18.65 0.31
N ILE A 83 5.68 19.03 0.96
CA ILE A 83 6.94 18.31 0.87
C ILE A 83 6.93 17.16 1.89
N LEU A 84 6.83 15.92 1.42
CA LEU A 84 6.84 14.73 2.28
C LEU A 84 8.22 14.06 2.37
N GLN A 85 9.16 14.44 1.50
CA GLN A 85 10.54 14.00 1.57
C GLN A 85 11.49 15.10 1.10
N ASP A 86 12.53 15.32 1.89
CA ASP A 86 13.65 16.23 1.66
C ASP A 86 14.99 15.52 1.92
N GLU A 87 16.11 16.24 1.84
CA GLU A 87 17.44 15.68 2.11
C GLU A 87 17.58 15.08 3.52
N GLY A 88 16.88 15.64 4.52
CA GLY A 88 16.91 15.15 5.90
C GLY A 88 16.11 13.87 6.11
N SER A 89 15.21 13.55 5.21
CA SER A 89 14.30 12.41 5.31
C SER A 89 14.41 11.41 4.16
N LYS A 90 15.33 11.63 3.23
CA LYS A 90 15.56 10.67 2.14
C LYS A 90 15.94 9.29 2.67
N ASP A 91 15.59 8.25 1.94
CA ASP A 91 15.74 6.84 2.30
C ASP A 91 14.95 6.39 3.54
N ARG A 92 14.25 7.30 4.21
CA ARG A 92 13.35 6.96 5.31
C ARG A 92 11.96 6.66 4.76
N ARG A 93 11.46 5.47 5.08
CA ARG A 93 10.17 4.98 4.61
C ARG A 93 9.06 5.27 5.62
N ILE A 94 7.89 5.67 5.13
CA ILE A 94 6.64 5.62 5.88
C ILE A 94 5.86 4.40 5.41
N ARG A 95 5.64 3.44 6.30
CA ARG A 95 4.86 2.23 6.00
C ARG A 95 3.50 2.31 6.65
N ILE A 96 2.48 2.36 5.83
CA ILE A 96 1.08 2.38 6.25
C ILE A 96 0.53 0.95 6.16
N SER A 97 0.36 0.33 7.33
CA SER A 97 -0.20 -1.01 7.50
C SER A 97 -1.59 -0.91 8.13
N MET A 98 -2.45 -0.13 7.50
CA MET A 98 -3.81 0.14 7.95
C MET A 98 -4.80 -0.28 6.87
N SER A 99 -5.93 -0.86 7.27
CA SER A 99 -7.08 -1.03 6.39
C SER A 99 -8.06 0.14 6.53
N ASP A 100 -8.92 0.32 5.53
CA ASP A 100 -9.93 1.41 5.49
C ASP A 100 -9.30 2.80 5.68
N ILE A 101 -8.19 3.06 5.01
CA ILE A 101 -7.53 4.37 4.99
C ILE A 101 -7.56 4.97 3.58
N VAL A 102 -7.82 6.25 3.50
CA VAL A 102 -7.89 7.01 2.25
C VAL A 102 -6.98 8.23 2.34
N LEU A 103 -6.07 8.40 1.39
CA LEU A 103 -5.38 9.67 1.16
C LEU A 103 -6.16 10.44 0.11
N LYS A 104 -6.61 11.64 0.43
CA LYS A 104 -7.41 12.48 -0.46
C LYS A 104 -6.84 13.89 -0.54
N GLY A 105 -6.60 14.36 -1.75
CA GLY A 105 -6.30 15.76 -2.02
C GLY A 105 -7.55 16.53 -2.44
N ALA A 106 -7.43 17.85 -2.55
CA ALA A 106 -8.48 18.74 -3.04
C ALA A 106 -8.82 18.54 -4.52
N GLY A 107 -8.00 17.79 -5.25
CA GLY A 107 -8.24 17.46 -6.65
C GLY A 107 -6.96 17.43 -7.48
N LYS A 108 -7.09 16.91 -8.71
CA LYS A 108 -6.00 16.92 -9.69
C LYS A 108 -5.59 18.37 -9.97
N ASN A 109 -4.28 18.64 -9.96
CA ASN A 109 -3.68 19.97 -10.14
C ASN A 109 -3.96 20.96 -8.99
N LYS A 110 -4.55 20.52 -7.89
CA LYS A 110 -4.76 21.34 -6.70
C LYS A 110 -3.85 20.93 -5.56
N THR A 111 -3.73 19.65 -5.30
CA THR A 111 -2.86 19.13 -4.26
C THR A 111 -1.69 18.36 -4.88
N THR A 112 -0.47 18.69 -4.47
CA THR A 112 0.75 18.01 -4.85
C THR A 112 1.44 17.46 -3.59
N LEU A 113 1.83 16.19 -3.60
CA LEU A 113 2.74 15.61 -2.63
C LEU A 113 4.11 15.50 -3.31
N GLU A 114 5.10 16.18 -2.76
CA GLU A 114 6.40 16.36 -3.40
C GLU A 114 7.53 15.64 -2.65
N MET A 115 8.48 15.12 -3.43
CA MET A 115 9.78 14.66 -2.97
C MET A 115 10.83 15.61 -3.55
N THR A 116 11.43 16.44 -2.72
CA THR A 116 12.49 17.39 -3.15
C THR A 116 13.87 16.73 -3.16
N ALA A 117 14.03 15.59 -2.51
CA ALA A 117 15.24 14.77 -2.55
C ALA A 117 14.95 13.37 -3.08
N ALA A 118 15.78 12.91 -4.01
CA ALA A 118 15.70 11.55 -4.51
C ALA A 118 16.27 10.56 -3.48
N ASN A 119 15.66 9.40 -3.36
CA ASN A 119 16.25 8.29 -2.62
C ASN A 119 17.53 7.79 -3.30
N ASN A 120 18.44 7.22 -2.52
CA ASN A 120 19.61 6.59 -3.07
C ASN A 120 19.22 5.36 -3.90
N SER A 121 19.93 5.15 -5.01
CA SER A 121 19.77 3.91 -5.77
C SER A 121 20.23 2.71 -4.93
N PRO A 122 19.65 1.53 -5.13
CA PRO A 122 20.19 0.30 -4.57
C PRO A 122 21.64 0.13 -4.97
N LYS A 123 22.45 -0.46 -4.11
CA LYS A 123 23.82 -0.81 -4.47
C LYS A 123 23.81 -1.82 -5.63
N PRO A 124 24.86 -1.87 -6.47
CA PRO A 124 24.92 -2.81 -7.60
C PRO A 124 24.75 -4.28 -7.20
N THR A 125 25.00 -4.60 -5.93
CA THR A 125 24.85 -5.95 -5.36
C THR A 125 23.48 -6.20 -4.74
N GLU A 126 22.59 -5.22 -4.74
CA GLU A 126 21.26 -5.31 -4.19
C GLU A 126 20.24 -5.46 -5.31
N GLU A 127 19.16 -6.14 -5.00
CA GLU A 127 18.03 -6.35 -5.92
C GLU A 127 17.25 -5.05 -6.14
N MET A 128 16.81 -4.80 -7.37
CA MET A 128 16.08 -3.56 -7.72
C MET A 128 14.84 -3.31 -6.87
N TRP A 129 14.16 -4.38 -6.42
CA TRP A 129 13.00 -4.25 -5.54
C TRP A 129 13.34 -3.81 -4.10
N ASN A 130 14.61 -3.75 -3.74
CA ASN A 130 15.07 -3.15 -2.48
C ASN A 130 15.23 -1.63 -2.56
N ALA A 131 14.90 -1.02 -3.71
CA ALA A 131 14.93 0.43 -3.85
C ALA A 131 14.11 1.10 -2.74
N PRO A 132 14.68 2.11 -2.05
CA PRO A 132 13.95 2.85 -1.05
C PRO A 132 12.71 3.52 -1.66
N VAL A 133 11.63 3.57 -0.89
CA VAL A 133 10.40 4.27 -1.26
C VAL A 133 10.02 5.26 -0.15
N MET A 134 9.49 6.40 -0.52
CA MET A 134 9.05 7.41 0.45
C MET A 134 7.89 6.87 1.30
N MET A 135 6.90 6.29 0.64
CA MET A 135 5.67 5.79 1.27
C MET A 135 5.33 4.41 0.70
N GLU A 136 4.89 3.52 1.56
CA GLU A 136 4.51 2.15 1.23
C GLU A 136 3.21 1.78 1.93
N PHE A 137 2.26 1.27 1.17
CA PHE A 137 1.07 0.60 1.71
C PHE A 137 1.35 -0.89 1.73
N LYS A 138 1.44 -1.47 2.90
CA LYS A 138 1.76 -2.88 3.06
C LYS A 138 0.98 -3.50 4.21
N HIS A 139 0.33 -4.63 3.94
CA HIS A 139 -0.39 -5.36 4.97
C HIS A 139 0.52 -5.73 6.15
N ASN A 140 -0.07 -5.81 7.34
CA ASN A 140 0.67 -6.08 8.58
C ASN A 140 1.20 -7.52 8.65
N THR A 141 0.51 -8.46 8.03
CA THR A 141 0.89 -9.88 8.00
C THR A 141 1.22 -10.31 6.57
N GLY A 142 2.13 -11.26 6.41
CA GLY A 142 2.35 -11.94 5.14
C GLY A 142 1.14 -12.77 4.70
N LEU A 143 1.31 -13.56 3.65
CA LEU A 143 0.32 -14.56 3.27
C LEU A 143 0.07 -15.47 4.47
N LYS A 144 -1.21 -15.66 4.80
CA LYS A 144 -1.65 -16.59 5.85
C LYS A 144 -1.65 -18.01 5.30
N GLU A 145 -2.03 -18.95 6.13
CA GLU A 145 -2.21 -20.35 5.74
C GLU A 145 -3.18 -20.48 4.55
N SER A 146 -3.02 -21.55 3.80
CA SER A 146 -3.92 -21.87 2.69
C SER A 146 -5.37 -21.99 3.22
N ILE A 147 -6.27 -21.26 2.56
CA ILE A 147 -7.71 -21.29 2.86
C ILE A 147 -8.45 -22.28 1.98
N GLY A 148 -7.78 -22.92 1.03
CA GLY A 148 -8.37 -23.92 0.16
C GLY A 148 -7.58 -24.16 -1.11
N VAL A 149 -8.16 -24.95 -1.99
CA VAL A 149 -7.55 -25.37 -3.25
C VAL A 149 -8.52 -25.19 -4.41
N ILE A 150 -7.98 -24.93 -5.59
CA ILE A 150 -8.74 -24.99 -6.85
C ILE A 150 -9.03 -26.46 -7.16
N THR A 151 -10.26 -26.77 -7.50
CA THR A 151 -10.74 -28.15 -7.69
C THR A 151 -11.01 -28.51 -9.15
N GLU A 152 -11.05 -27.53 -10.02
CA GLU A 152 -11.33 -27.71 -11.46
C GLU A 152 -10.43 -26.81 -12.31
N ASP A 153 -10.12 -27.25 -13.52
CA ASP A 153 -9.39 -26.44 -14.48
C ASP A 153 -10.22 -25.23 -14.90
N ALA A 154 -9.56 -24.10 -15.05
CA ALA A 154 -10.17 -22.88 -15.56
C ALA A 154 -9.71 -22.63 -17.00
N PRO A 155 -10.63 -22.51 -17.98
CA PRO A 155 -10.27 -22.18 -19.36
C PRO A 155 -9.54 -20.83 -19.46
N ILE A 156 -8.67 -20.70 -20.43
CA ILE A 156 -7.99 -19.42 -20.74
C ILE A 156 -9.04 -18.32 -20.94
N GLY A 157 -8.87 -17.21 -20.25
CA GLY A 157 -9.81 -16.07 -20.28
C GLY A 157 -10.98 -16.19 -19.33
N SER A 158 -11.08 -17.27 -18.54
CA SER A 158 -12.08 -17.39 -17.48
C SER A 158 -11.87 -16.28 -16.42
N ARG A 159 -12.99 -15.73 -15.96
CA ARG A 159 -13.03 -14.81 -14.81
C ARG A 159 -13.55 -15.48 -13.55
N THR A 160 -13.79 -16.76 -13.61
CA THR A 160 -14.29 -17.58 -12.51
C THR A 160 -13.43 -18.82 -12.37
N ILE A 161 -13.25 -19.27 -11.14
CA ILE A 161 -12.58 -20.51 -10.77
C ILE A 161 -13.46 -21.27 -9.80
N THR A 162 -13.44 -22.59 -9.89
CA THR A 162 -14.07 -23.48 -8.91
C THR A 162 -13.04 -23.86 -7.85
N ALA A 163 -13.37 -23.63 -6.58
CA ALA A 163 -12.46 -23.89 -5.49
C ALA A 163 -13.21 -24.40 -4.24
N SER A 164 -12.56 -25.25 -3.47
CA SER A 164 -13.01 -25.62 -2.13
C SER A 164 -12.32 -24.71 -1.11
N LEU A 165 -13.09 -23.81 -0.49
CA LEU A 165 -12.58 -22.75 0.40
C LEU A 165 -13.19 -22.86 1.79
N THR A 166 -12.44 -22.46 2.81
CA THR A 166 -12.91 -22.36 4.20
C THR A 166 -12.69 -20.94 4.72
N GLY A 167 -13.66 -20.43 5.51
CA GLY A 167 -13.53 -19.13 6.18
C GLY A 167 -13.56 -17.90 5.26
N VAL A 168 -14.10 -18.03 4.04
CA VAL A 168 -14.18 -16.96 3.04
C VAL A 168 -15.62 -16.57 2.80
N SER A 169 -15.88 -15.28 2.72
CA SER A 169 -17.19 -14.72 2.40
C SER A 169 -17.14 -13.94 1.09
N ALA A 170 -18.31 -13.75 0.47
CA ALA A 170 -18.41 -12.88 -0.72
C ALA A 170 -17.86 -11.48 -0.38
N GLY A 171 -17.00 -10.95 -1.27
CA GLY A 171 -16.30 -9.67 -1.07
C GLY A 171 -14.95 -9.77 -0.38
N SER A 172 -14.54 -10.93 0.10
CA SER A 172 -13.19 -11.13 0.65
C SER A 172 -12.14 -11.06 -0.47
N TRP A 173 -11.00 -10.45 -0.14
CA TRP A 173 -9.80 -10.51 -0.99
C TRP A 173 -9.01 -11.77 -0.69
N VAL A 174 -8.65 -12.49 -1.73
CA VAL A 174 -7.85 -13.71 -1.63
C VAL A 174 -6.64 -13.61 -2.55
N CYS A 175 -5.57 -14.30 -2.22
CA CYS A 175 -4.40 -14.45 -3.07
C CYS A 175 -4.44 -15.82 -3.73
N LEU A 176 -4.39 -15.84 -5.05
CA LEU A 176 -4.20 -17.06 -5.82
C LEU A 176 -2.69 -17.33 -5.90
N VAL A 177 -2.27 -18.48 -5.41
CA VAL A 177 -0.87 -18.91 -5.44
C VAL A 177 -0.76 -20.14 -6.33
N LEU A 178 0.09 -20.06 -7.34
CA LEU A 178 0.50 -21.20 -8.13
C LEU A 178 1.74 -21.82 -7.48
N GLY A 179 1.67 -23.08 -7.15
CA GLY A 179 2.77 -23.80 -6.50
C GLY A 179 2.37 -25.22 -6.14
N THR A 180 3.35 -26.04 -5.77
CA THR A 180 3.07 -27.35 -5.21
C THR A 180 2.48 -27.27 -3.81
N PRO A 181 1.80 -28.34 -3.35
CA PRO A 181 1.34 -28.47 -1.97
C PRO A 181 2.46 -28.34 -0.93
N GLU A 182 3.69 -28.56 -1.31
CA GLU A 182 4.89 -28.35 -0.51
C GLU A 182 5.30 -26.87 -0.58
N LEU A 183 4.61 -26.09 0.17
CA LEU A 183 4.73 -24.64 0.31
C LEU A 183 6.18 -24.14 0.24
N GLY A 184 6.42 -23.28 -0.72
CA GLY A 184 7.64 -22.48 -0.84
C GLY A 184 8.68 -23.08 -1.79
N ASN A 185 8.43 -24.20 -2.42
CA ASN A 185 9.32 -24.70 -3.46
C ASN A 185 8.91 -24.13 -4.81
N THR A 186 9.52 -22.98 -5.16
CA THR A 186 9.42 -22.37 -6.51
C THR A 186 10.16 -23.18 -7.57
N ASN A 187 10.70 -24.33 -7.22
CA ASN A 187 11.46 -25.25 -8.08
C ASN A 187 10.63 -26.47 -8.52
N ASP A 188 9.32 -26.32 -8.59
CA ASP A 188 8.46 -27.33 -9.15
C ASP A 188 8.72 -27.51 -10.65
N ASP A 189 8.79 -28.76 -11.10
CA ASP A 189 9.01 -29.08 -12.49
C ASP A 189 7.94 -28.51 -13.42
N VAL A 190 6.69 -28.40 -12.97
CA VAL A 190 5.59 -27.75 -13.74
C VAL A 190 5.84 -26.27 -13.90
N ILE A 191 6.19 -25.57 -12.82
CA ILE A 191 6.50 -24.13 -12.88
C ILE A 191 7.77 -23.91 -13.70
N ASN A 192 8.75 -24.76 -13.57
CA ASN A 192 10.02 -24.62 -14.27
C ASN A 192 9.97 -25.10 -15.72
N SER A 193 9.18 -26.13 -16.05
CA SER A 193 9.10 -26.67 -17.40
C SER A 193 8.03 -26.02 -18.26
N GLU A 194 6.83 -25.81 -17.72
CA GLU A 194 5.70 -25.31 -18.49
C GLU A 194 5.51 -23.79 -18.38
N LEU A 195 5.75 -23.21 -17.21
CA LEU A 195 5.62 -21.77 -16.99
C LEU A 195 6.95 -21.02 -17.07
N SER A 196 8.07 -21.73 -17.24
CA SER A 196 9.39 -21.12 -17.37
C SER A 196 9.47 -20.02 -18.47
N PRO A 197 8.84 -20.16 -19.63
CA PRO A 197 8.82 -19.08 -20.64
C PRO A 197 8.06 -17.83 -20.18
N TYR A 198 7.23 -17.94 -19.13
CA TYR A 198 6.37 -16.87 -18.61
C TYR A 198 6.81 -16.40 -17.22
N ARG A 199 8.08 -16.63 -16.85
CA ARG A 199 8.59 -16.08 -15.58
C ARG A 199 8.44 -14.57 -15.58
N TRP A 200 8.15 -14.03 -14.41
CA TRP A 200 8.00 -12.57 -14.21
C TRP A 200 9.17 -11.74 -14.78
N GLN A 201 10.38 -12.29 -14.82
CA GLN A 201 11.56 -11.65 -15.40
C GLN A 201 11.52 -11.57 -16.94
N ASP A 202 10.65 -12.35 -17.58
CA ASP A 202 10.46 -12.35 -19.02
C ASP A 202 9.21 -11.55 -19.44
N ILE A 203 8.40 -11.13 -18.47
CA ILE A 203 7.26 -10.23 -18.65
C ILE A 203 7.78 -8.79 -18.47
N LYS A 204 8.31 -8.24 -19.55
CA LYS A 204 8.72 -6.84 -19.62
C LYS A 204 7.63 -6.00 -20.24
#